data_9e1a981b31672d84a94e07918c8b5f4b
#
_entry.id   9e1a981b31672d84a94e07918c8b5f4b
#
_cell.length_a   1.000
_cell.length_b   1.000
_cell.length_c   1.000
_cell.angle_alpha   90.00
_cell.angle_beta   90.00
_cell.angle_gamma   90.00
#
_symmetry.space_group_name_H-M   'P 1'
#
loop_
_entity.id
_entity.type
_entity.pdbx_description
1 polymer ?
#
loop_
_entity_poly.entity_id
_entity_poly.type
_entity_poly.pdbx_seq_one_letter_code
_entity_poly.pdbx_strand_id
1 'polypeptide(L)'
;MSDLGQQMKEMGARARAAASVLAYASPEAKIKALLAAADAMVAATDHIIAENAKDLDFGREKGLTDAMMDRLMLDADRITAMAEGLRTIAGQDDPVGEVIAEWDRPTGLHIRRVRTPLGVIGVIYESRPNVTADAGALCLKSGNAVILRGGSESLHSAAAIHACLVQGLQAAGLPEDAVQIVPTRDRAAVEHLLKMTEFVDVIVPRGGKGLVGLVQREARVPVFAHLEGIVHIYIDKSADPQKTMDVVLNSKTRRTGICGAAECLLIHQDILDTLGRDVLRALMGAGVSVRGDAAIAKLDNVVPALDTDWGTEYLDSIIAAKTVANVDAAIEHIQTYSSAHTECVMCEDMAVRDKFFERIDSAILMHNASTQFADGGEFGMGAEIGIATGKMHARGPVGAAQLTSFKYLVEGNGTTRA
;
A
#
# COMPACT_ATOMS: atom_id res chain seq x y z
N MET A 1 8.55 -27.81 20.08
CA MET A 1 8.63 -26.63 19.22
C MET A 1 10.11 -26.41 18.91
N SER A 2 10.45 -25.96 17.70
CA SER A 2 11.83 -25.49 17.43
C SER A 2 12.13 -24.27 18.31
N ASP A 3 13.40 -23.98 18.57
CA ASP A 3 13.84 -22.80 19.31
C ASP A 3 13.24 -21.52 18.67
N LEU A 4 13.26 -21.42 17.34
CA LEU A 4 12.64 -20.32 16.60
C LEU A 4 11.13 -20.20 16.85
N GLY A 5 10.39 -21.33 16.89
CA GLY A 5 8.95 -21.31 17.17
C GLY A 5 8.62 -20.77 18.56
N GLN A 6 9.44 -21.08 19.55
CA GLN A 6 9.30 -20.53 20.90
C GLN A 6 9.62 -19.03 20.93
N GLN A 7 10.71 -18.60 20.30
CA GLN A 7 11.07 -17.19 20.17
C GLN A 7 9.97 -16.35 19.51
N MET A 8 9.39 -16.85 18.41
CA MET A 8 8.28 -16.16 17.72
C MET A 8 7.04 -16.05 18.61
N LYS A 9 6.72 -17.09 19.38
CA LYS A 9 5.60 -17.10 20.33
C LYS A 9 5.80 -16.07 21.45
N GLU A 10 6.99 -16.00 22.02
CA GLU A 10 7.35 -15.01 23.04
C GLU A 10 7.29 -13.58 22.51
N MET A 11 7.78 -13.37 21.27
CA MET A 11 7.66 -12.10 20.57
C MET A 11 6.20 -11.69 20.40
N GLY A 12 5.34 -12.60 19.97
CA GLY A 12 3.90 -12.36 19.84
C GLY A 12 3.24 -11.99 21.18
N ALA A 13 3.58 -12.69 22.26
CA ALA A 13 3.07 -12.39 23.59
C ALA A 13 3.48 -10.99 24.07
N ARG A 14 4.75 -10.58 23.85
CA ARG A 14 5.21 -9.22 24.20
C ARG A 14 4.53 -8.16 23.35
N ALA A 15 4.35 -8.39 22.02
CA ALA A 15 3.61 -7.48 21.15
C ALA A 15 2.16 -7.30 21.61
N ARG A 16 1.48 -8.38 22.00
CA ARG A 16 0.11 -8.33 22.52
C ARG A 16 0.01 -7.52 23.82
N ALA A 17 0.97 -7.70 24.73
CA ALA A 17 1.04 -6.90 25.96
C ALA A 17 1.27 -5.41 25.65
N ALA A 18 2.20 -5.09 24.72
CA ALA A 18 2.46 -3.72 24.30
C ALA A 18 1.25 -3.08 23.61
N ALA A 19 0.54 -3.82 22.74
CA ALA A 19 -0.69 -3.35 22.09
C ALA A 19 -1.77 -2.94 23.09
N SER A 20 -1.89 -3.69 24.20
CA SER A 20 -2.85 -3.36 25.26
C SER A 20 -2.54 -2.03 25.96
N VAL A 21 -1.27 -1.63 26.02
CA VAL A 21 -0.85 -0.32 26.55
C VAL A 21 -1.06 0.78 25.50
N LEU A 22 -0.66 0.52 24.25
CA LEU A 22 -0.78 1.49 23.14
C LEU A 22 -2.21 1.88 22.84
N ALA A 23 -3.16 0.96 23.02
CA ALA A 23 -4.59 1.23 22.78
C ALA A 23 -5.14 2.41 23.61
N TYR A 24 -4.45 2.76 24.69
CA TYR A 24 -4.81 3.86 25.61
C TYR A 24 -3.73 4.94 25.68
N ALA A 25 -2.67 4.85 24.88
CA ALA A 25 -1.64 5.88 24.82
C ALA A 25 -2.22 7.20 24.31
N SER A 26 -1.83 8.31 24.95
CA SER A 26 -2.31 9.62 24.52
C SER A 26 -1.73 10.01 23.15
N PRO A 27 -2.42 10.87 22.38
CA PRO A 27 -1.90 11.42 21.13
C PRO A 27 -0.52 12.05 21.32
N GLU A 28 -0.32 12.80 22.40
CA GLU A 28 0.93 13.48 22.72
C GLU A 28 2.09 12.51 22.94
N ALA A 29 1.86 11.38 23.60
CA ALA A 29 2.86 10.34 23.80
C ALA A 29 3.29 9.70 22.47
N LYS A 30 2.33 9.41 21.60
CA LYS A 30 2.60 8.87 20.26
C LYS A 30 3.36 9.88 19.38
N ILE A 31 2.94 11.15 19.38
CA ILE A 31 3.65 12.24 18.68
C ILE A 31 5.07 12.36 19.19
N LYS A 32 5.26 12.41 20.51
CA LYS A 32 6.59 12.51 21.13
C LYS A 32 7.50 11.35 20.72
N ALA A 33 6.97 10.12 20.69
CA ALA A 33 7.72 8.94 20.28
C ALA A 33 8.17 9.03 18.82
N LEU A 34 7.27 9.44 17.91
CA LEU A 34 7.58 9.59 16.49
C LEU A 34 8.60 10.69 16.21
N LEU A 35 8.47 11.85 16.86
CA LEU A 35 9.44 12.95 16.72
C LEU A 35 10.82 12.57 17.25
N ALA A 36 10.87 11.95 18.43
CA ALA A 36 12.14 11.48 18.99
C ALA A 36 12.80 10.37 18.16
N ALA A 37 11.99 9.47 17.55
CA ALA A 37 12.49 8.47 16.61
C ALA A 37 13.07 9.13 15.34
N ALA A 38 12.41 10.16 14.79
CA ALA A 38 12.89 10.91 13.64
C ALA A 38 14.23 11.59 13.94
N ASP A 39 14.35 12.22 15.10
CA ASP A 39 15.61 12.88 15.54
C ASP A 39 16.73 11.85 15.77
N ALA A 40 16.42 10.70 16.37
CA ALA A 40 17.36 9.59 16.53
C ALA A 40 17.85 9.05 15.18
N MET A 41 16.96 8.96 14.18
CA MET A 41 17.29 8.49 12.83
C MET A 41 18.24 9.44 12.11
N VAL A 42 18.00 10.76 12.19
CA VAL A 42 18.91 11.79 11.65
C VAL A 42 20.27 11.72 12.36
N ALA A 43 20.29 11.60 13.68
CA ALA A 43 21.53 11.49 14.46
C ALA A 43 22.32 10.20 14.15
N ALA A 44 21.62 9.12 13.76
CA ALA A 44 22.23 7.83 13.43
C ALA A 44 22.53 7.65 11.93
N THR A 45 22.46 8.70 11.10
CA THR A 45 22.62 8.63 9.64
C THR A 45 23.86 7.83 9.22
N ASP A 46 25.03 8.17 9.74
CA ASP A 46 26.29 7.50 9.39
C ASP A 46 26.27 6.01 9.79
N HIS A 47 25.68 5.70 10.94
CA HIS A 47 25.55 4.33 11.41
C HIS A 47 24.59 3.52 10.51
N ILE A 48 23.45 4.09 10.13
CA ILE A 48 22.48 3.43 9.24
C ILE A 48 23.12 3.17 7.87
N ILE A 49 23.89 4.12 7.31
CA ILE A 49 24.62 3.95 6.05
C ILE A 49 25.65 2.82 6.18
N ALA A 50 26.39 2.78 7.28
CA ALA A 50 27.39 1.73 7.52
C ALA A 50 26.75 0.33 7.63
N GLU A 51 25.60 0.22 8.30
CA GLU A 51 24.84 -1.03 8.36
C GLU A 51 24.21 -1.40 6.99
N ASN A 52 23.76 -0.39 6.23
CA ASN A 52 23.22 -0.60 4.88
C ASN A 52 24.31 -1.10 3.91
N ALA A 53 25.55 -0.66 4.05
CA ALA A 53 26.66 -1.17 3.24
C ALA A 53 26.80 -2.70 3.34
N LYS A 54 26.61 -3.28 4.54
CA LYS A 54 26.65 -4.72 4.75
C LYS A 54 25.50 -5.45 4.01
N ASP A 55 24.34 -4.85 3.99
CA ASP A 55 23.17 -5.39 3.27
C ASP A 55 23.36 -5.28 1.75
N LEU A 56 23.98 -4.18 1.26
CA LEU A 56 24.31 -4.01 -0.16
C LEU A 56 25.35 -5.04 -0.61
N ASP A 57 26.38 -5.34 0.19
CA ASP A 57 27.35 -6.38 -0.11
C ASP A 57 26.69 -7.74 -0.18
N PHE A 58 25.83 -8.08 0.80
CA PHE A 58 25.05 -9.31 0.77
C PHE A 58 24.12 -9.37 -0.45
N GLY A 59 23.49 -8.24 -0.84
CA GLY A 59 22.65 -8.17 -2.04
C GLY A 59 23.42 -8.46 -3.33
N ARG A 60 24.64 -7.91 -3.47
CA ARG A 60 25.53 -8.19 -4.61
C ARG A 60 25.92 -9.67 -4.67
N GLU A 61 26.30 -10.26 -3.54
CA GLU A 61 26.64 -11.68 -3.45
C GLU A 61 25.45 -12.60 -3.83
N LYS A 62 24.23 -12.18 -3.52
CA LYS A 62 22.99 -12.89 -3.88
C LYS A 62 22.53 -12.64 -5.30
N GLY A 63 23.16 -11.73 -6.04
CA GLY A 63 22.80 -11.40 -7.42
C GLY A 63 21.45 -10.68 -7.52
N LEU A 64 21.15 -9.76 -6.59
CA LEU A 64 19.96 -8.92 -6.70
C LEU A 64 20.03 -8.07 -7.97
N THR A 65 18.87 -7.82 -8.57
CA THR A 65 18.77 -6.94 -9.75
C THR A 65 19.07 -5.48 -9.37
N ASP A 66 19.46 -4.66 -10.35
CA ASP A 66 19.75 -3.24 -10.13
C ASP A 66 18.55 -2.52 -9.49
N ALA A 67 17.33 -2.84 -9.90
CA ALA A 67 16.12 -2.28 -9.32
C ALA A 67 15.91 -2.70 -7.83
N MET A 68 16.31 -3.91 -7.45
CA MET A 68 16.28 -4.35 -6.05
C MET A 68 17.39 -3.69 -5.24
N MET A 69 18.59 -3.55 -5.83
CA MET A 69 19.72 -2.85 -5.21
C MET A 69 19.42 -1.36 -4.97
N ASP A 70 18.79 -0.68 -5.93
CA ASP A 70 18.34 0.71 -5.74
C ASP A 70 17.31 0.84 -4.60
N ARG A 71 16.37 -0.09 -4.50
CA ARG A 71 15.37 -0.11 -3.39
C ARG A 71 15.99 -0.38 -2.03
N LEU A 72 17.09 -1.14 -2.00
CA LEU A 72 17.80 -1.52 -0.78
C LEU A 72 18.73 -0.40 -0.28
N MET A 73 19.27 0.40 -1.19
CA MET A 73 20.27 1.43 -0.91
C MET A 73 19.69 2.56 -0.05
N LEU A 74 20.43 2.95 0.98
CA LEU A 74 20.17 4.10 1.83
C LEU A 74 21.36 5.05 1.77
N ASP A 75 21.07 6.32 1.52
CA ASP A 75 21.97 7.45 1.63
C ASP A 75 21.40 8.49 2.62
N ALA A 76 22.11 9.58 2.84
CA ALA A 76 21.69 10.62 3.77
C ALA A 76 20.35 11.27 3.38
N ASP A 77 20.08 11.42 2.09
CA ASP A 77 18.84 12.03 1.60
C ASP A 77 17.66 11.10 1.84
N ARG A 78 17.80 9.81 1.57
CA ARG A 78 16.76 8.79 1.83
C ARG A 78 16.49 8.61 3.32
N ILE A 79 17.53 8.69 4.18
CA ILE A 79 17.35 8.64 5.64
C ILE A 79 16.64 9.90 6.13
N THR A 80 17.02 11.08 5.64
CA THR A 80 16.33 12.34 5.94
C THR A 80 14.86 12.26 5.51
N ALA A 81 14.58 11.74 4.32
CA ALA A 81 13.21 11.56 3.83
C ALA A 81 12.38 10.61 4.72
N MET A 82 12.98 9.53 5.23
CA MET A 82 12.32 8.64 6.22
C MET A 82 12.01 9.41 7.52
N ALA A 83 12.95 10.19 8.06
CA ALA A 83 12.72 10.99 9.26
C ALA A 83 11.60 12.03 9.06
N GLU A 84 11.55 12.70 7.90
CA GLU A 84 10.44 13.59 7.54
C GLU A 84 9.11 12.86 7.40
N GLY A 85 9.12 11.62 6.90
CA GLY A 85 7.96 10.73 6.90
C GLY A 85 7.40 10.50 8.31
N LEU A 86 8.27 10.22 9.28
CA LEU A 86 7.87 10.08 10.69
C LEU A 86 7.26 11.37 11.24
N ARG A 87 7.86 12.54 10.94
CA ARG A 87 7.33 13.86 11.35
C ARG A 87 5.96 14.14 10.72
N THR A 88 5.79 13.80 9.45
CA THR A 88 4.51 13.91 8.75
C THR A 88 3.44 13.05 9.41
N ILE A 89 3.74 11.79 9.73
CA ILE A 89 2.82 10.90 10.44
C ILE A 89 2.52 11.42 11.85
N ALA A 90 3.51 11.97 12.56
CA ALA A 90 3.32 12.57 13.88
C ALA A 90 2.31 13.73 13.83
N GLY A 91 2.36 14.57 12.77
CA GLY A 91 1.48 15.71 12.55
C GLY A 91 0.04 15.37 12.14
N GLN A 92 -0.27 14.11 11.82
CA GLN A 92 -1.65 13.71 11.49
C GLN A 92 -2.55 13.73 12.72
N ASP A 93 -3.87 13.79 12.50
CA ASP A 93 -4.85 13.55 13.54
C ASP A 93 -4.73 12.13 14.10
N ASP A 94 -4.99 11.97 15.39
CA ASP A 94 -5.01 10.65 16.01
C ASP A 94 -6.33 9.95 15.69
N PRO A 95 -6.32 8.81 15.00
CA PRO A 95 -7.57 8.12 14.67
C PRO A 95 -8.21 7.42 15.89
N VAL A 96 -7.44 7.13 16.94
CA VAL A 96 -7.95 6.38 18.09
C VAL A 96 -8.88 7.27 18.92
N GLY A 97 -10.11 6.81 19.13
CA GLY A 97 -11.12 7.58 19.86
C GLY A 97 -11.99 8.48 18.98
N GLU A 98 -11.73 8.60 17.67
CA GLU A 98 -12.57 9.33 16.74
C GLU A 98 -14.00 8.75 16.70
N VAL A 99 -15.01 9.62 16.84
CA VAL A 99 -16.42 9.24 16.68
C VAL A 99 -16.76 9.26 15.19
N ILE A 100 -16.90 8.09 14.59
CA ILE A 100 -17.16 7.92 13.14
C ILE A 100 -18.66 7.88 12.79
N ALA A 101 -19.52 7.65 13.78
CA ALA A 101 -20.98 7.73 13.65
C ALA A 101 -21.62 7.85 15.05
N GLU A 102 -22.73 8.58 15.11
CA GLU A 102 -23.49 8.82 16.34
C GLU A 102 -24.98 8.92 16.03
N TRP A 103 -25.83 8.30 16.85
CA TRP A 103 -27.30 8.34 16.67
C TRP A 103 -28.05 7.94 17.94
N ASP A 104 -29.29 8.43 18.03
CA ASP A 104 -30.25 8.09 19.06
C ASP A 104 -31.23 7.01 18.61
N ARG A 105 -31.71 6.22 19.54
CA ARG A 105 -32.77 5.25 19.30
C ARG A 105 -34.08 5.64 19.99
N PRO A 106 -35.25 5.34 19.39
CA PRO A 106 -36.54 5.58 20.05
C PRO A 106 -36.69 4.91 21.41
N THR A 107 -35.87 3.87 21.69
CA THR A 107 -35.80 3.18 22.96
C THR A 107 -35.05 3.96 24.06
N GLY A 108 -34.54 5.16 23.77
CA GLY A 108 -33.78 5.99 24.73
C GLY A 108 -32.29 5.63 24.84
N LEU A 109 -31.77 4.86 23.88
CA LEU A 109 -30.34 4.61 23.81
C LEU A 109 -29.66 5.65 22.93
N HIS A 110 -28.54 6.21 23.41
CA HIS A 110 -27.58 6.99 22.65
C HIS A 110 -26.40 6.10 22.26
N ILE A 111 -26.06 6.03 20.95
CA ILE A 111 -25.05 5.12 20.43
C ILE A 111 -23.99 5.89 19.67
N ARG A 112 -22.72 5.68 20.03
CA ARG A 112 -21.56 6.19 19.31
C ARG A 112 -20.72 5.04 18.78
N ARG A 113 -20.24 5.15 17.56
CA ARG A 113 -19.27 4.25 16.98
C ARG A 113 -17.89 4.92 16.95
N VAL A 114 -16.96 4.37 17.70
CA VAL A 114 -15.67 5.00 18.03
C VAL A 114 -14.52 4.13 17.54
N ARG A 115 -13.53 4.72 16.86
CA ARG A 115 -12.36 3.99 16.36
C ARG A 115 -11.52 3.41 17.50
N THR A 116 -11.01 2.20 17.25
CA THR A 116 -10.07 1.50 18.13
C THR A 116 -8.94 0.88 17.33
N PRO A 117 -7.73 0.71 17.90
CA PRO A 117 -6.67 -0.03 17.21
C PRO A 117 -7.10 -1.45 16.83
N LEU A 118 -6.48 -2.01 15.80
CA LEU A 118 -6.64 -3.43 15.46
C LEU A 118 -6.00 -4.36 16.50
N GLY A 119 -4.85 -3.97 17.03
CA GLY A 119 -4.10 -4.72 18.03
C GLY A 119 -2.64 -4.92 17.65
N VAL A 120 -2.27 -6.09 17.12
CA VAL A 120 -0.92 -6.42 16.66
C VAL A 120 -0.93 -6.64 15.15
N ILE A 121 -0.05 -5.94 14.45
CA ILE A 121 0.09 -6.03 13.00
C ILE A 121 1.42 -6.72 12.67
N GLY A 122 1.38 -7.75 11.82
CA GLY A 122 2.57 -8.35 11.23
C GLY A 122 2.86 -7.72 9.88
N VAL A 123 4.06 -7.19 9.66
CA VAL A 123 4.46 -6.61 8.36
C VAL A 123 5.63 -7.40 7.79
N ILE A 124 5.43 -7.98 6.60
CA ILE A 124 6.42 -8.79 5.91
C ILE A 124 6.82 -8.07 4.63
N TYR A 125 8.11 -7.71 4.48
CA TYR A 125 8.57 -6.88 3.37
C TYR A 125 9.89 -7.34 2.78
N GLU A 126 10.14 -7.01 1.50
CA GLU A 126 11.33 -7.37 0.72
C GLU A 126 12.07 -6.12 0.28
N SER A 127 13.42 -6.16 0.34
CA SER A 127 14.36 -5.16 -0.25
C SER A 127 13.96 -3.68 -0.05
N ARG A 128 13.36 -3.34 1.09
CA ARG A 128 12.81 -2.00 1.36
C ARG A 128 13.01 -1.63 2.83
N PRO A 129 14.23 -1.29 3.26
CA PRO A 129 14.50 -0.97 4.67
C PRO A 129 13.65 0.21 5.21
N ASN A 130 13.25 1.17 4.34
CA ASN A 130 12.35 2.26 4.71
C ASN A 130 10.99 1.78 5.25
N VAL A 131 10.50 0.61 4.85
CA VAL A 131 9.25 0.05 5.37
C VAL A 131 9.32 -0.18 6.88
N THR A 132 10.51 -0.39 7.45
CA THR A 132 10.71 -0.47 8.90
C THR A 132 10.25 0.82 9.59
N ALA A 133 10.63 1.98 9.04
CA ALA A 133 10.24 3.29 9.55
C ALA A 133 8.73 3.55 9.32
N ASP A 134 8.28 3.42 8.09
CA ASP A 134 6.92 3.77 7.67
C ASP A 134 5.88 2.91 8.40
N ALA A 135 6.07 1.58 8.39
CA ALA A 135 5.15 0.66 9.05
C ALA A 135 5.18 0.79 10.58
N GLY A 136 6.38 0.96 11.17
CA GLY A 136 6.53 1.21 12.59
C GLY A 136 5.78 2.47 13.03
N ALA A 137 5.94 3.56 12.28
CA ALA A 137 5.31 4.84 12.57
C ALA A 137 3.78 4.81 12.42
N LEU A 138 3.26 4.25 11.32
CA LEU A 138 1.82 4.15 11.09
C LEU A 138 1.12 3.26 12.12
N CYS A 139 1.73 2.13 12.49
CA CYS A 139 1.21 1.25 13.54
C CYS A 139 1.20 1.97 14.89
N LEU A 140 2.29 2.65 15.26
CA LEU A 140 2.36 3.43 16.51
C LEU A 140 1.31 4.55 16.52
N LYS A 141 1.18 5.32 15.44
CA LYS A 141 0.18 6.40 15.32
C LYS A 141 -1.24 5.91 15.52
N SER A 142 -1.56 4.75 14.94
CA SER A 142 -2.87 4.11 15.05
C SER A 142 -3.07 3.28 16.34
N GLY A 143 -2.11 3.33 17.29
CA GLY A 143 -2.20 2.65 18.57
C GLY A 143 -1.99 1.13 18.51
N ASN A 144 -1.39 0.62 17.43
CA ASN A 144 -1.10 -0.80 17.25
C ASN A 144 0.35 -1.12 17.60
N ALA A 145 0.59 -2.30 18.14
CA ALA A 145 1.91 -2.90 18.14
C ALA A 145 2.19 -3.54 16.77
N VAL A 146 3.48 -3.66 16.39
CA VAL A 146 3.89 -4.24 15.12
C VAL A 146 5.04 -5.21 15.28
N ILE A 147 4.97 -6.33 14.54
CA ILE A 147 6.07 -7.27 14.34
C ILE A 147 6.53 -7.15 12.89
N LEU A 148 7.73 -6.61 12.72
CA LEU A 148 8.37 -6.37 11.42
C LEU A 148 9.21 -7.57 11.01
N ARG A 149 9.04 -8.04 9.78
CA ARG A 149 9.89 -9.08 9.18
C ARG A 149 10.41 -8.60 7.83
N GLY A 150 11.59 -8.01 7.84
CA GLY A 150 12.31 -7.59 6.64
C GLY A 150 12.86 -8.74 5.82
N GLY A 151 13.16 -8.49 4.55
CA GLY A 151 13.88 -9.41 3.69
C GLY A 151 15.25 -9.79 4.25
N SER A 152 15.79 -10.92 3.82
CA SER A 152 17.13 -11.37 4.25
C SER A 152 18.24 -10.41 3.88
N GLU A 153 18.01 -9.60 2.88
CA GLU A 153 18.92 -8.63 2.30
C GLU A 153 18.91 -7.27 3.01
N SER A 154 17.97 -7.02 3.91
CA SER A 154 17.82 -5.72 4.62
C SER A 154 17.96 -5.84 6.14
N LEU A 155 18.53 -6.93 6.63
CA LEU A 155 18.55 -7.26 8.06
C LEU A 155 19.27 -6.20 8.90
N HIS A 156 20.43 -5.74 8.46
CA HIS A 156 21.27 -4.78 9.19
C HIS A 156 20.65 -3.38 9.17
N SER A 157 20.24 -2.91 8.00
CA SER A 157 19.56 -1.62 7.83
C SER A 157 18.27 -1.54 8.65
N ALA A 158 17.45 -2.59 8.56
CA ALA A 158 16.20 -2.66 9.29
C ALA A 158 16.41 -2.67 10.81
N ALA A 159 17.44 -3.37 11.31
CA ALA A 159 17.79 -3.37 12.73
C ALA A 159 18.27 -1.98 13.22
N ALA A 160 19.05 -1.26 12.42
CA ALA A 160 19.51 0.09 12.76
C ALA A 160 18.36 1.11 12.79
N ILE A 161 17.43 1.04 11.84
CA ILE A 161 16.22 1.87 11.80
C ILE A 161 15.30 1.52 13.00
N HIS A 162 15.09 0.24 13.27
CA HIS A 162 14.31 -0.22 14.43
C HIS A 162 14.84 0.31 15.75
N ALA A 163 16.17 0.35 15.93
CA ALA A 163 16.79 0.91 17.14
C ALA A 163 16.41 2.37 17.35
N CYS A 164 16.27 3.18 16.27
CA CYS A 164 15.80 4.56 16.35
C CYS A 164 14.33 4.65 16.80
N LEU A 165 13.48 3.75 16.30
CA LEU A 165 12.06 3.67 16.73
C LEU A 165 11.96 3.31 18.22
N VAL A 166 12.77 2.37 18.70
CA VAL A 166 12.82 1.99 20.11
C VAL A 166 13.27 3.18 20.99
N GLN A 167 14.27 3.96 20.57
CA GLN A 167 14.67 5.18 21.27
C GLN A 167 13.51 6.18 21.38
N GLY A 168 12.72 6.31 20.31
CA GLY A 168 11.52 7.13 20.32
C GLY A 168 10.48 6.67 21.34
N LEU A 169 10.21 5.35 21.40
CA LEU A 169 9.31 4.75 22.39
C LEU A 169 9.80 5.01 23.81
N GLN A 170 11.08 4.78 24.09
CA GLN A 170 11.71 5.06 25.39
C GLN A 170 11.56 6.52 25.82
N ALA A 171 11.82 7.46 24.89
CA ALA A 171 11.70 8.90 25.17
C ALA A 171 10.27 9.31 25.54
N ALA A 172 9.28 8.59 25.05
CA ALA A 172 7.86 8.82 25.34
C ALA A 172 7.31 8.00 26.51
N GLY A 173 8.10 7.09 27.08
CA GLY A 173 7.66 6.17 28.14
C GLY A 173 6.66 5.10 27.63
N LEU A 174 6.71 4.78 26.34
CA LEU A 174 5.91 3.73 25.72
C LEU A 174 6.66 2.40 25.73
N PRO A 175 5.94 1.25 25.67
CA PRO A 175 6.58 -0.06 25.65
C PRO A 175 7.52 -0.24 24.44
N GLU A 176 8.75 -0.66 24.65
CA GLU A 176 9.71 -0.93 23.59
C GLU A 176 9.23 -2.05 22.65
N ASP A 177 8.54 -3.05 23.19
CA ASP A 177 7.93 -4.15 22.43
C ASP A 177 6.72 -3.72 21.56
N ALA A 178 6.36 -2.43 21.54
CA ALA A 178 5.37 -1.88 20.63
C ALA A 178 5.82 -1.96 19.15
N VAL A 179 7.12 -1.88 18.91
CA VAL A 179 7.70 -2.11 17.59
C VAL A 179 8.78 -3.17 17.75
N GLN A 180 8.57 -4.34 17.16
CA GLN A 180 9.52 -5.44 17.19
C GLN A 180 9.98 -5.79 15.78
N ILE A 181 11.22 -6.29 15.65
CA ILE A 181 11.75 -6.82 14.41
C ILE A 181 12.21 -8.26 14.59
N VAL A 182 11.89 -9.13 13.65
CA VAL A 182 12.34 -10.53 13.65
C VAL A 182 13.84 -10.59 13.38
N PRO A 183 14.69 -11.05 14.35
CA PRO A 183 16.13 -10.90 14.29
C PRO A 183 16.83 -12.02 13.50
N THR A 184 16.16 -12.60 12.49
CA THR A 184 16.72 -13.73 11.73
C THR A 184 16.39 -13.66 10.25
N ARG A 185 17.30 -14.21 9.43
CA ARG A 185 17.10 -14.44 7.99
C ARG A 185 16.28 -15.70 7.69
N ASP A 186 16.01 -16.55 8.69
CA ASP A 186 15.28 -17.80 8.50
C ASP A 186 13.84 -17.53 8.01
N ARG A 187 13.51 -18.15 6.89
CA ARG A 187 12.16 -18.05 6.28
C ARG A 187 11.08 -18.74 7.11
N ALA A 188 11.44 -19.69 7.97
CA ALA A 188 10.49 -20.34 8.87
C ALA A 188 9.84 -19.33 9.84
N ALA A 189 10.50 -18.21 10.15
CA ALA A 189 9.90 -17.12 10.92
C ALA A 189 8.64 -16.52 10.23
N VAL A 190 8.63 -16.44 8.89
CA VAL A 190 7.47 -16.01 8.12
C VAL A 190 6.31 -16.99 8.31
N GLU A 191 6.58 -18.30 8.21
CA GLU A 191 5.54 -19.31 8.39
C GLU A 191 4.94 -19.29 9.79
N HIS A 192 5.76 -19.04 10.82
CA HIS A 192 5.27 -18.83 12.18
C HIS A 192 4.37 -17.60 12.26
N LEU A 193 4.83 -16.45 11.74
CA LEU A 193 4.08 -15.18 11.78
C LEU A 193 2.71 -15.30 11.10
N LEU A 194 2.64 -15.98 9.94
CA LEU A 194 1.39 -16.19 9.19
C LEU A 194 0.35 -17.04 9.96
N LYS A 195 0.79 -17.82 10.93
CA LYS A 195 -0.06 -18.76 11.70
C LYS A 195 -0.32 -18.30 13.14
N MET A 196 0.21 -17.14 13.56
CA MET A 196 0.13 -16.63 14.95
C MET A 196 -1.21 -15.96 15.27
N THR A 197 -2.33 -16.61 14.99
CA THR A 197 -3.69 -16.07 15.21
C THR A 197 -4.01 -15.73 16.67
N GLU A 198 -3.24 -16.26 17.62
CA GLU A 198 -3.35 -15.95 19.06
C GLU A 198 -2.80 -14.55 19.37
N PHE A 199 -1.84 -14.05 18.59
CA PHE A 199 -1.12 -12.82 18.91
C PHE A 199 -1.23 -11.74 17.84
N VAL A 200 -1.41 -12.10 16.58
CA VAL A 200 -1.42 -11.17 15.42
C VAL A 200 -2.83 -11.06 14.85
N ASP A 201 -3.29 -9.84 14.66
CA ASP A 201 -4.65 -9.54 14.19
C ASP A 201 -4.72 -9.37 12.68
N VAL A 202 -3.67 -8.81 12.07
CA VAL A 202 -3.59 -8.57 10.62
C VAL A 202 -2.16 -8.73 10.14
N ILE A 203 -1.98 -9.30 8.95
CA ILE A 203 -0.72 -9.33 8.20
C ILE A 203 -0.78 -8.36 7.02
N VAL A 204 0.30 -7.61 6.80
CA VAL A 204 0.50 -6.74 5.65
C VAL A 204 1.77 -7.15 4.90
N PRO A 205 1.66 -7.82 3.75
CA PRO A 205 2.81 -8.11 2.91
C PRO A 205 3.18 -6.90 2.04
N ARG A 206 4.49 -6.63 1.93
CA ARG A 206 5.09 -5.56 1.10
C ARG A 206 6.22 -6.13 0.24
N GLY A 207 5.90 -6.69 -0.89
CA GLY A 207 6.89 -7.33 -1.77
C GLY A 207 6.30 -7.66 -3.13
N GLY A 208 7.02 -8.46 -3.90
CA GLY A 208 6.56 -8.91 -5.20
C GLY A 208 5.48 -9.99 -5.11
N LYS A 209 4.91 -10.33 -6.28
CA LYS A 209 3.84 -11.33 -6.46
C LYS A 209 4.12 -12.66 -5.73
N GLY A 210 5.39 -13.08 -5.68
CA GLY A 210 5.80 -14.32 -5.01
C GLY A 210 5.53 -14.28 -3.50
N LEU A 211 5.94 -13.21 -2.81
CA LEU A 211 5.70 -13.03 -1.38
C LEU A 211 4.21 -12.86 -1.09
N VAL A 212 3.54 -11.96 -1.80
CA VAL A 212 2.12 -11.67 -1.57
C VAL A 212 1.27 -12.91 -1.80
N GLY A 213 1.52 -13.65 -2.89
CA GLY A 213 0.83 -14.90 -3.18
C GLY A 213 1.09 -15.99 -2.13
N LEU A 214 2.31 -16.08 -1.60
CA LEU A 214 2.61 -16.99 -0.48
C LEU A 214 1.77 -16.61 0.76
N VAL A 215 1.80 -15.33 1.14
CA VAL A 215 1.05 -14.84 2.31
C VAL A 215 -0.43 -15.12 2.16
N GLN A 216 -1.04 -14.81 1.01
CA GLN A 216 -2.46 -15.05 0.77
C GLN A 216 -2.86 -16.54 0.83
N ARG A 217 -1.97 -17.46 0.42
CA ARG A 217 -2.26 -18.90 0.48
C ARG A 217 -2.07 -19.50 1.86
N GLU A 218 -1.04 -19.05 2.60
CA GLU A 218 -0.60 -19.72 3.83
C GLU A 218 -1.07 -19.02 5.11
N ALA A 219 -1.49 -17.75 5.04
CA ALA A 219 -1.90 -17.01 6.22
C ALA A 219 -3.21 -17.56 6.80
N ARG A 220 -3.21 -17.74 8.12
CA ARG A 220 -4.40 -17.97 8.94
C ARG A 220 -4.87 -16.68 9.62
N VAL A 221 -4.01 -15.69 9.68
CA VAL A 221 -4.30 -14.32 10.12
C VAL A 221 -4.89 -13.55 8.95
N PRO A 222 -5.89 -12.67 9.13
CA PRO A 222 -6.40 -11.77 8.09
C PRO A 222 -5.28 -10.99 7.40
N VAL A 223 -5.42 -10.73 6.09
CA VAL A 223 -4.36 -10.10 5.27
C VAL A 223 -4.88 -8.86 4.58
N PHE A 224 -4.19 -7.73 4.74
CA PHE A 224 -4.33 -6.56 3.87
C PHE A 224 -3.29 -6.64 2.75
N ALA A 225 -3.73 -6.92 1.54
CA ALA A 225 -2.83 -7.04 0.40
C ALA A 225 -3.51 -6.68 -0.93
N HIS A 226 -2.67 -6.37 -1.91
CA HIS A 226 -2.97 -6.56 -3.33
C HIS A 226 -1.89 -7.46 -3.93
N LEU A 227 -2.27 -8.29 -4.87
CA LEU A 227 -1.34 -9.21 -5.53
C LEU A 227 -0.63 -8.53 -6.68
N GLU A 228 -1.38 -7.75 -7.46
CA GLU A 228 -0.97 -7.07 -8.69
C GLU A 228 -1.71 -5.76 -8.84
N GLY A 229 -1.13 -4.81 -9.57
CA GLY A 229 -1.73 -3.54 -10.01
C GLY A 229 -2.01 -3.55 -11.51
N ILE A 230 -2.98 -4.33 -12.00
CA ILE A 230 -3.40 -4.30 -13.41
C ILE A 230 -4.34 -3.11 -13.57
N VAL A 231 -3.75 -1.96 -13.88
CA VAL A 231 -4.42 -0.66 -13.94
C VAL A 231 -4.88 -0.37 -15.37
N HIS A 232 -6.17 -0.06 -15.54
CA HIS A 232 -6.74 0.30 -16.83
C HIS A 232 -7.04 1.78 -16.94
N ILE A 233 -6.87 2.33 -18.13
CA ILE A 233 -7.41 3.64 -18.52
C ILE A 233 -8.34 3.45 -19.71
N TYR A 234 -9.60 3.83 -19.56
CA TYR A 234 -10.54 3.89 -20.66
C TYR A 234 -10.63 5.30 -21.23
N ILE A 235 -10.41 5.45 -22.53
CA ILE A 235 -10.57 6.71 -23.28
C ILE A 235 -11.89 6.65 -24.03
N ASP A 236 -12.86 7.43 -23.58
CA ASP A 236 -14.15 7.57 -24.23
C ASP A 236 -14.07 8.52 -25.42
N LYS A 237 -15.02 8.42 -26.35
CA LYS A 237 -15.11 9.32 -27.51
C LYS A 237 -15.34 10.79 -27.15
N SER A 238 -15.84 11.07 -25.94
CA SER A 238 -16.03 12.43 -25.43
C SER A 238 -14.78 13.01 -24.73
N ALA A 239 -13.68 12.25 -24.67
CA ALA A 239 -12.47 12.66 -23.96
C ALA A 239 -11.84 13.91 -24.55
N ASP A 240 -11.40 14.83 -23.68
CA ASP A 240 -10.60 15.99 -24.09
C ASP A 240 -9.20 15.53 -24.55
N PRO A 241 -8.75 15.91 -25.75
CA PRO A 241 -7.49 15.43 -26.31
C PRO A 241 -6.26 15.80 -25.47
N GLN A 242 -6.17 17.03 -24.96
CA GLN A 242 -4.99 17.51 -24.24
C GLN A 242 -4.92 16.85 -22.86
N LYS A 243 -6.03 16.85 -22.10
CA LYS A 243 -6.09 16.16 -20.80
C LYS A 243 -5.75 14.68 -20.93
N THR A 244 -6.27 14.03 -21.98
CA THR A 244 -6.01 12.61 -22.22
C THR A 244 -4.54 12.34 -22.48
N MET A 245 -3.91 13.16 -23.32
CA MET A 245 -2.47 13.05 -23.62
C MET A 245 -1.64 13.15 -22.33
N ASP A 246 -1.87 14.20 -21.55
CA ASP A 246 -1.10 14.48 -20.32
C ASP A 246 -1.30 13.36 -19.28
N VAL A 247 -2.56 12.94 -19.07
CA VAL A 247 -2.89 11.92 -18.08
C VAL A 247 -2.34 10.56 -18.44
N VAL A 248 -2.52 10.12 -19.70
CA VAL A 248 -2.07 8.77 -20.11
C VAL A 248 -0.55 8.67 -20.10
N LEU A 249 0.15 9.68 -20.64
CA LEU A 249 1.61 9.72 -20.59
C LEU A 249 2.12 9.70 -19.16
N ASN A 250 1.60 10.57 -18.29
CA ASN A 250 2.01 10.62 -16.89
C ASN A 250 1.72 9.29 -16.18
N SER A 251 0.54 8.69 -16.40
CA SER A 251 0.14 7.43 -15.78
C SER A 251 1.06 6.27 -16.12
N LYS A 252 1.68 6.24 -17.32
CA LYS A 252 2.60 5.18 -17.70
C LYS A 252 4.07 5.53 -17.48
N THR A 253 4.49 6.76 -17.78
CA THR A 253 5.92 7.08 -17.93
C THR A 253 6.57 7.73 -16.71
N ARG A 254 5.78 8.32 -15.77
CA ARG A 254 6.33 8.94 -14.56
C ARG A 254 7.13 7.92 -13.71
N ARG A 255 6.56 6.75 -13.44
CA ARG A 255 7.22 5.62 -12.78
C ARG A 255 6.55 4.33 -13.23
N THR A 256 7.24 3.50 -13.99
CA THR A 256 6.70 2.24 -14.50
C THR A 256 6.61 1.14 -13.45
N GLY A 257 7.52 1.14 -12.47
CA GLY A 257 7.67 0.05 -11.48
C GLY A 257 6.80 0.20 -10.22
N ILE A 258 5.65 0.88 -10.29
CA ILE A 258 4.69 1.00 -9.18
C ILE A 258 3.32 0.47 -9.58
N CYS A 259 2.57 -0.03 -8.60
CA CYS A 259 1.26 -0.66 -8.83
C CYS A 259 0.17 0.30 -9.35
N GLY A 260 0.38 1.62 -9.28
CA GLY A 260 -0.49 2.65 -9.88
C GLY A 260 -0.15 3.00 -11.33
N ALA A 261 0.90 2.42 -11.92
CA ALA A 261 1.23 2.64 -13.33
C ALA A 261 0.19 2.00 -14.25
N ALA A 262 -0.19 2.69 -15.32
CA ALA A 262 -1.14 2.14 -16.29
C ALA A 262 -0.52 0.93 -17.02
N GLU A 263 -1.28 -0.19 -17.06
CA GLU A 263 -0.86 -1.43 -17.70
C GLU A 263 -1.73 -1.79 -18.92
N CYS A 264 -2.96 -1.28 -18.96
CA CYS A 264 -3.87 -1.50 -20.07
C CYS A 264 -4.61 -0.22 -20.47
N LEU A 265 -4.61 0.08 -21.76
CA LEU A 265 -5.32 1.20 -22.37
C LEU A 265 -6.50 0.70 -23.20
N LEU A 266 -7.70 1.15 -22.89
CA LEU A 266 -8.92 0.83 -23.62
C LEU A 266 -9.36 2.06 -24.40
N ILE A 267 -9.47 1.96 -25.72
CA ILE A 267 -9.73 3.10 -26.61
C ILE A 267 -11.08 2.89 -27.30
N HIS A 268 -11.98 3.88 -27.15
CA HIS A 268 -13.24 3.86 -27.89
C HIS A 268 -12.99 3.81 -29.39
N GLN A 269 -13.65 2.89 -30.11
CA GLN A 269 -13.42 2.64 -31.53
C GLN A 269 -13.53 3.88 -32.42
N ASP A 270 -14.48 4.79 -32.12
CA ASP A 270 -14.75 5.98 -32.96
C ASP A 270 -13.61 7.00 -32.93
N ILE A 271 -12.70 6.93 -31.97
CA ILE A 271 -11.55 7.83 -31.83
C ILE A 271 -10.20 7.15 -32.08
N LEU A 272 -10.21 5.87 -32.49
CA LEU A 272 -8.98 5.12 -32.71
C LEU A 272 -8.08 5.78 -33.73
N ASP A 273 -8.65 6.25 -34.83
CA ASP A 273 -7.92 6.89 -35.95
C ASP A 273 -7.56 8.37 -35.73
N THR A 274 -7.96 8.94 -34.62
CA THR A 274 -7.70 10.32 -34.19
C THR A 274 -6.94 10.35 -32.89
N LEU A 275 -7.59 10.74 -31.78
CA LEU A 275 -7.00 10.84 -30.45
C LEU A 275 -6.30 9.54 -30.01
N GLY A 276 -6.91 8.37 -30.27
CA GLY A 276 -6.33 7.08 -29.92
C GLY A 276 -4.97 6.85 -30.57
N ARG A 277 -4.85 7.15 -31.88
CA ARG A 277 -3.59 7.04 -32.61
C ARG A 277 -2.53 8.00 -32.08
N ASP A 278 -2.92 9.23 -31.75
CA ASP A 278 -1.99 10.25 -31.25
C ASP A 278 -1.44 9.86 -29.88
N VAL A 279 -2.29 9.34 -28.97
CA VAL A 279 -1.88 8.82 -27.67
C VAL A 279 -0.92 7.63 -27.81
N LEU A 280 -1.23 6.66 -28.68
CA LEU A 280 -0.36 5.50 -28.91
C LEU A 280 1.01 5.92 -29.47
N ARG A 281 1.04 6.87 -30.39
CA ARG A 281 2.30 7.43 -30.93
C ARG A 281 3.11 8.17 -29.87
N ALA A 282 2.46 8.92 -29.01
CA ALA A 282 3.11 9.63 -27.92
C ALA A 282 3.72 8.65 -26.90
N LEU A 283 3.01 7.58 -26.53
CA LEU A 283 3.56 6.51 -25.69
C LEU A 283 4.79 5.86 -26.31
N MET A 284 4.71 5.48 -27.59
CA MET A 284 5.86 4.92 -28.33
C MET A 284 7.02 5.90 -28.43
N GLY A 285 6.72 7.20 -28.68
CA GLY A 285 7.72 8.27 -28.69
C GLY A 285 8.41 8.48 -27.32
N ALA A 286 7.74 8.16 -26.24
CA ALA A 286 8.28 8.15 -24.87
C ALA A 286 9.00 6.83 -24.51
N GLY A 287 9.20 5.92 -25.46
CA GLY A 287 9.91 4.65 -25.25
C GLY A 287 9.04 3.51 -24.69
N VAL A 288 7.71 3.64 -24.74
CA VAL A 288 6.80 2.59 -24.27
C VAL A 288 6.50 1.61 -25.42
N SER A 289 6.71 0.33 -25.20
CA SER A 289 6.31 -0.75 -26.11
C SER A 289 4.80 -0.98 -26.01
N VAL A 290 4.08 -0.76 -27.08
CA VAL A 290 2.63 -0.98 -27.13
C VAL A 290 2.33 -2.39 -27.65
N ARG A 291 1.49 -3.13 -26.92
CA ARG A 291 0.94 -4.43 -27.33
C ARG A 291 -0.52 -4.23 -27.70
N GLY A 292 -0.83 -4.20 -28.98
CA GLY A 292 -2.14 -3.83 -29.50
C GLY A 292 -2.99 -5.01 -29.96
N ASP A 293 -4.31 -4.88 -29.84
CA ASP A 293 -5.24 -5.79 -30.51
C ASP A 293 -5.12 -5.72 -32.04
N ALA A 294 -5.90 -6.50 -32.77
CA ALA A 294 -5.81 -6.58 -34.24
C ALA A 294 -6.08 -5.26 -34.98
N ALA A 295 -6.80 -4.30 -34.35
CA ALA A 295 -7.03 -3.00 -34.95
C ALA A 295 -5.82 -2.07 -34.71
N ILE A 296 -5.29 -2.04 -33.49
CA ILE A 296 -4.14 -1.22 -33.06
C ILE A 296 -2.83 -1.75 -33.66
N ALA A 297 -2.68 -3.08 -33.79
CA ALA A 297 -1.49 -3.72 -34.39
C ALA A 297 -1.27 -3.41 -35.86
N LYS A 298 -2.20 -2.69 -36.52
CA LYS A 298 -1.99 -2.14 -37.86
C LYS A 298 -1.11 -0.89 -37.86
N LEU A 299 -0.87 -0.29 -36.70
CA LEU A 299 0.05 0.84 -36.57
C LEU A 299 1.49 0.34 -36.55
N ASP A 300 2.39 1.12 -37.19
CA ASP A 300 3.82 0.82 -37.21
C ASP A 300 4.39 0.74 -35.79
N ASN A 301 5.31 -0.21 -35.57
CA ASN A 301 6.00 -0.46 -34.31
C ASN A 301 5.12 -0.94 -33.15
N VAL A 302 3.89 -1.32 -33.38
CA VAL A 302 3.04 -1.99 -32.38
C VAL A 302 3.26 -3.49 -32.44
N VAL A 303 3.44 -4.11 -31.28
CA VAL A 303 3.52 -5.56 -31.14
C VAL A 303 2.11 -6.12 -31.02
N PRO A 304 1.70 -7.16 -31.78
CA PRO A 304 0.42 -7.82 -31.57
C PRO A 304 0.28 -8.36 -30.14
N ALA A 305 -0.83 -8.02 -29.49
CA ALA A 305 -1.11 -8.50 -28.14
C ALA A 305 -1.46 -9.99 -28.15
N LEU A 306 -1.04 -10.70 -27.11
CA LEU A 306 -1.47 -12.05 -26.77
C LEU A 306 -2.61 -11.97 -25.74
N ASP A 307 -3.39 -13.05 -25.61
CA ASP A 307 -4.48 -13.11 -24.61
C ASP A 307 -3.99 -12.90 -23.18
N THR A 308 -2.76 -13.26 -22.89
CA THR A 308 -2.13 -13.06 -21.59
C THR A 308 -1.81 -11.59 -21.28
N ASP A 309 -1.67 -10.74 -22.29
CA ASP A 309 -1.32 -9.33 -22.10
C ASP A 309 -2.42 -8.54 -21.39
N TRP A 310 -3.68 -8.94 -21.53
CA TRP A 310 -4.81 -8.24 -20.93
C TRP A 310 -4.84 -8.31 -19.40
N GLY A 311 -4.28 -9.36 -18.82
CA GLY A 311 -4.18 -9.57 -17.37
C GLY A 311 -2.74 -9.56 -16.86
N THR A 312 -1.85 -8.78 -17.48
CA THR A 312 -0.43 -8.71 -17.09
C THR A 312 -0.07 -7.37 -16.50
N GLU A 313 0.51 -7.39 -15.30
CA GLU A 313 1.23 -6.28 -14.70
C GLU A 313 2.68 -6.34 -15.18
N TYR A 314 3.08 -5.43 -16.08
CA TYR A 314 4.42 -5.41 -16.66
C TYR A 314 5.47 -4.82 -15.73
N LEU A 315 5.10 -3.76 -14.98
CA LEU A 315 6.03 -2.96 -14.15
C LEU A 315 7.24 -2.44 -14.97
N ASP A 316 7.03 -2.22 -16.26
CA ASP A 316 8.05 -1.85 -17.24
C ASP A 316 7.46 -0.85 -18.25
N SER A 317 8.28 -0.34 -19.17
CA SER A 317 7.87 0.51 -20.30
C SER A 317 7.11 -0.29 -21.37
N ILE A 318 6.08 -1.02 -20.95
CA ILE A 318 5.19 -1.83 -21.78
C ILE A 318 3.74 -1.53 -21.38
N ILE A 319 2.84 -1.43 -22.36
CA ILE A 319 1.40 -1.25 -22.12
C ILE A 319 0.59 -2.09 -23.12
N ALA A 320 -0.45 -2.78 -22.64
CA ALA A 320 -1.46 -3.38 -23.51
C ALA A 320 -2.43 -2.30 -24.01
N ALA A 321 -2.93 -2.41 -25.22
CA ALA A 321 -3.90 -1.47 -25.78
C ALA A 321 -4.97 -2.21 -26.58
N LYS A 322 -6.25 -1.92 -26.27
CA LYS A 322 -7.40 -2.60 -26.89
C LYS A 322 -8.46 -1.60 -27.35
N THR A 323 -9.02 -1.86 -28.51
CA THR A 323 -10.19 -1.13 -29.03
C THR A 323 -11.47 -1.69 -28.41
N VAL A 324 -12.34 -0.82 -27.93
CA VAL A 324 -13.64 -1.17 -27.36
C VAL A 324 -14.76 -0.38 -28.02
N ALA A 325 -15.95 -0.98 -28.12
CA ALA A 325 -17.08 -0.37 -28.80
C ALA A 325 -17.67 0.83 -28.03
N ASN A 326 -17.64 0.78 -26.72
CA ASN A 326 -18.24 1.78 -25.82
C ASN A 326 -17.79 1.52 -24.36
N VAL A 327 -18.34 2.32 -23.43
CA VAL A 327 -18.05 2.18 -21.99
C VAL A 327 -18.49 0.81 -21.43
N ASP A 328 -19.55 0.18 -21.94
CA ASP A 328 -19.98 -1.14 -21.47
C ASP A 328 -18.94 -2.22 -21.80
N ALA A 329 -18.39 -2.20 -23.01
CA ALA A 329 -17.33 -3.11 -23.42
C ALA A 329 -16.02 -2.86 -22.64
N ALA A 330 -15.72 -1.60 -22.27
CA ALA A 330 -14.61 -1.28 -21.41
C ALA A 330 -14.82 -1.84 -20.00
N ILE A 331 -16.01 -1.67 -19.42
CA ILE A 331 -16.36 -2.20 -18.10
C ILE A 331 -16.26 -3.73 -18.09
N GLU A 332 -16.77 -4.42 -19.10
CA GLU A 332 -16.71 -5.89 -19.24
C GLU A 332 -15.24 -6.37 -19.26
N HIS A 333 -14.40 -5.66 -20.03
CA HIS A 333 -12.96 -5.96 -20.08
C HIS A 333 -12.30 -5.78 -18.72
N ILE A 334 -12.54 -4.65 -18.06
CA ILE A 334 -11.99 -4.37 -16.73
C ILE A 334 -12.47 -5.41 -15.70
N GLN A 335 -13.74 -5.74 -15.68
CA GLN A 335 -14.30 -6.77 -14.78
C GLN A 335 -13.66 -8.14 -14.99
N THR A 336 -13.19 -8.43 -16.21
CA THR A 336 -12.58 -9.71 -16.56
C THR A 336 -11.09 -9.77 -16.16
N TYR A 337 -10.35 -8.70 -16.36
CA TYR A 337 -8.88 -8.72 -16.31
C TYR A 337 -8.27 -7.88 -15.17
N SER A 338 -9.04 -7.00 -14.53
CA SER A 338 -8.51 -6.13 -13.48
C SER A 338 -8.13 -6.89 -12.22
N SER A 339 -7.13 -6.37 -11.53
CA SER A 339 -6.76 -6.75 -10.17
C SER A 339 -7.60 -6.04 -9.08
N ALA A 340 -8.60 -5.25 -9.47
CA ALA A 340 -9.41 -4.40 -8.61
C ALA A 340 -8.59 -3.34 -7.83
N HIS A 341 -7.48 -2.89 -8.41
CA HIS A 341 -6.59 -1.89 -7.80
C HIS A 341 -7.04 -0.47 -8.15
N THR A 342 -6.76 -0.02 -9.34
CA THR A 342 -7.03 1.36 -9.80
C THR A 342 -7.50 1.36 -11.25
N GLU A 343 -8.58 2.10 -11.52
CA GLU A 343 -9.09 2.27 -12.88
C GLU A 343 -9.35 3.74 -13.16
N CYS A 344 -9.13 4.18 -14.38
CA CYS A 344 -9.40 5.56 -14.79
C CYS A 344 -10.29 5.62 -16.04
N VAL A 345 -11.18 6.60 -16.07
CA VAL A 345 -11.93 6.98 -17.27
C VAL A 345 -11.57 8.39 -17.70
N MET A 346 -11.23 8.53 -18.99
CA MET A 346 -11.02 9.80 -19.67
C MET A 346 -12.30 10.12 -20.47
N CYS A 347 -13.08 11.09 -20.02
CA CYS A 347 -14.32 11.51 -20.67
C CYS A 347 -14.74 12.91 -20.24
N GLU A 348 -15.50 13.61 -21.08
CA GLU A 348 -16.22 14.84 -20.73
C GLU A 348 -17.74 14.57 -20.58
N ASP A 349 -18.23 13.42 -21.02
CA ASP A 349 -19.60 12.98 -20.80
C ASP A 349 -19.75 12.39 -19.39
N MET A 350 -20.47 13.12 -18.54
CA MET A 350 -20.68 12.74 -17.14
C MET A 350 -21.53 11.48 -16.97
N ALA A 351 -22.38 11.14 -17.95
CA ALA A 351 -23.13 9.89 -17.90
C ALA A 351 -22.20 8.66 -18.10
N VAL A 352 -21.16 8.80 -18.92
CA VAL A 352 -20.12 7.79 -19.07
C VAL A 352 -19.33 7.62 -17.78
N ARG A 353 -18.92 8.74 -17.13
CA ARG A 353 -18.23 8.70 -15.83
C ARG A 353 -19.07 8.02 -14.76
N ASP A 354 -20.34 8.43 -14.63
CA ASP A 354 -21.24 7.92 -13.59
C ASP A 354 -21.45 6.41 -13.76
N LYS A 355 -21.66 5.97 -15.00
CA LYS A 355 -21.79 4.55 -15.32
C LYS A 355 -20.52 3.76 -15.00
N PHE A 356 -19.34 4.31 -15.35
CA PHE A 356 -18.06 3.69 -15.05
C PHE A 356 -17.87 3.55 -13.54
N PHE A 357 -18.15 4.59 -12.76
CA PHE A 357 -18.02 4.57 -11.30
C PHE A 357 -19.04 3.65 -10.61
N GLU A 358 -20.25 3.53 -11.15
CA GLU A 358 -21.28 2.66 -10.60
C GLU A 358 -21.01 1.17 -10.86
N ARG A 359 -20.45 0.84 -12.03
CA ARG A 359 -20.36 -0.56 -12.49
C ARG A 359 -19.02 -1.22 -12.23
N ILE A 360 -17.99 -0.48 -11.90
CA ILE A 360 -16.67 -1.00 -11.56
C ILE A 360 -16.47 -0.94 -10.05
N ASP A 361 -15.97 -2.05 -9.48
CA ASP A 361 -15.74 -2.17 -8.05
C ASP A 361 -14.23 -2.41 -7.78
N SER A 362 -13.39 -1.49 -8.25
CA SER A 362 -11.98 -1.41 -7.89
C SER A 362 -11.77 -0.52 -6.67
N ALA A 363 -10.62 -0.65 -5.99
CA ALA A 363 -10.32 0.09 -4.77
C ALA A 363 -10.26 1.60 -5.02
N ILE A 364 -9.80 2.01 -6.20
CA ILE A 364 -9.65 3.41 -6.59
C ILE A 364 -10.23 3.60 -8.00
N LEU A 365 -11.16 4.53 -8.14
CA LEU A 365 -11.71 4.94 -9.43
C LEU A 365 -11.38 6.41 -9.68
N MET A 366 -10.84 6.72 -10.85
CA MET A 366 -10.41 8.06 -11.23
C MET A 366 -11.14 8.55 -12.48
N HIS A 367 -11.36 9.85 -12.54
CA HIS A 367 -11.90 10.54 -13.71
C HIS A 367 -10.97 11.68 -14.09
N ASN A 368 -10.49 11.67 -15.32
CA ASN A 368 -9.58 12.69 -15.87
C ASN A 368 -8.36 12.98 -14.98
N ALA A 369 -7.82 11.96 -14.32
CA ALA A 369 -6.68 12.08 -13.42
C ALA A 369 -5.68 10.93 -13.62
N SER A 370 -4.40 11.23 -13.45
CA SER A 370 -3.34 10.23 -13.57
C SER A 370 -3.48 9.14 -12.51
N THR A 371 -3.36 7.89 -12.91
CA THR A 371 -3.38 6.74 -12.00
C THR A 371 -2.19 6.71 -11.04
N GLN A 372 -1.17 7.54 -11.29
CA GLN A 372 -0.02 7.74 -10.38
C GLN A 372 -0.38 8.43 -9.07
N PHE A 373 -1.58 9.04 -8.97
CA PHE A 373 -2.13 9.56 -7.73
C PHE A 373 -2.70 8.47 -6.81
N ALA A 374 -2.70 7.20 -7.20
CA ALA A 374 -3.08 6.07 -6.35
C ALA A 374 -2.01 5.82 -5.28
N ASP A 375 -1.91 6.72 -4.30
CA ASP A 375 -0.89 6.79 -3.27
C ASP A 375 -1.46 7.47 -2.01
N GLY A 376 -1.13 6.95 -0.82
CA GLY A 376 -1.64 7.48 0.44
C GLY A 376 -1.17 8.90 0.75
N GLY A 377 0.04 9.29 0.31
CA GLY A 377 0.54 10.65 0.43
C GLY A 377 -0.30 11.64 -0.38
N GLU A 378 -0.58 11.29 -1.65
CA GLU A 378 -1.39 12.09 -2.55
C GLU A 378 -2.86 12.19 -2.09
N PHE A 379 -3.37 11.17 -1.39
CA PHE A 379 -4.72 11.17 -0.82
C PHE A 379 -4.81 11.89 0.53
N GLY A 380 -3.75 12.56 0.96
CA GLY A 380 -3.73 13.31 2.23
C GLY A 380 -3.58 12.42 3.47
N MET A 381 -3.24 11.15 3.30
CA MET A 381 -3.00 10.21 4.40
C MET A 381 -1.56 10.29 4.94
N GLY A 382 -0.71 11.17 4.37
CA GLY A 382 0.69 11.40 4.72
C GLY A 382 1.64 10.24 4.41
N ALA A 383 1.21 9.00 4.65
CA ALA A 383 1.91 7.77 4.31
C ALA A 383 0.91 6.60 4.24
N GLU A 384 1.34 5.50 3.66
CA GLU A 384 0.59 4.25 3.64
C GLU A 384 1.48 3.05 3.97
N ILE A 385 0.92 2.06 4.65
CA ILE A 385 1.60 0.77 4.88
C ILE A 385 1.50 -0.13 3.65
N GLY A 386 0.61 0.19 2.73
CA GLY A 386 0.35 -0.49 1.46
C GLY A 386 -1.03 -0.16 0.92
N ILE A 387 -1.34 -0.67 -0.27
CA ILE A 387 -2.69 -0.58 -0.87
C ILE A 387 -3.38 -1.94 -0.70
N ALA A 388 -4.64 -1.94 -0.32
CA ALA A 388 -5.44 -3.16 -0.19
C ALA A 388 -6.56 -3.18 -1.23
N THR A 389 -6.69 -4.26 -1.98
CA THR A 389 -7.78 -4.46 -2.95
C THR A 389 -8.92 -5.30 -2.40
N GLY A 390 -8.70 -6.01 -1.28
CA GLY A 390 -9.71 -6.79 -0.59
C GLY A 390 -10.80 -5.93 0.03
N LYS A 391 -11.99 -6.53 0.23
CA LYS A 391 -13.19 -5.84 0.77
C LYS A 391 -13.34 -6.04 2.27
N MET A 392 -12.26 -5.88 3.05
CA MET A 392 -12.34 -5.81 4.50
C MET A 392 -12.82 -4.41 4.95
N HIS A 393 -12.61 -4.06 6.21
CA HIS A 393 -12.99 -2.73 6.72
C HIS A 393 -12.17 -1.57 6.14
N ALA A 394 -11.01 -1.85 5.53
CA ALA A 394 -10.17 -0.90 4.81
C ALA A 394 -9.89 -1.39 3.38
N ARG A 395 -9.88 -0.47 2.42
CA ARG A 395 -9.63 -0.70 0.99
C ARG A 395 -8.96 0.52 0.38
N GLY A 396 -8.13 0.33 -0.64
CA GLY A 396 -7.27 1.38 -1.18
C GLY A 396 -6.03 1.59 -0.33
N PRO A 397 -5.42 2.79 -0.32
CA PRO A 397 -4.30 3.12 0.53
C PRO A 397 -4.61 2.89 2.01
N VAL A 398 -3.70 2.24 2.75
CA VAL A 398 -3.88 1.89 4.16
C VAL A 398 -2.98 2.79 5.00
N GLY A 399 -3.52 3.91 5.44
CA GLY A 399 -2.90 4.85 6.38
C GLY A 399 -3.27 4.56 7.85
N ALA A 400 -2.98 5.49 8.77
CA ALA A 400 -3.21 5.29 10.20
C ALA A 400 -4.69 5.03 10.54
N ALA A 401 -5.64 5.74 9.91
CA ALA A 401 -7.07 5.55 10.14
C ALA A 401 -7.57 4.16 9.69
N GLN A 402 -7.02 3.63 8.59
CA GLN A 402 -7.36 2.31 8.07
C GLN A 402 -6.78 1.16 8.90
N LEU A 403 -5.77 1.42 9.73
CA LEU A 403 -5.23 0.48 10.72
C LEU A 403 -6.04 0.47 12.03
N THR A 404 -7.27 0.95 11.99
CA THR A 404 -8.22 0.92 13.11
C THR A 404 -9.48 0.16 12.73
N SER A 405 -10.15 -0.40 13.75
CA SER A 405 -11.53 -0.85 13.69
C SER A 405 -12.41 0.09 14.51
N PHE A 406 -13.52 -0.37 15.04
CA PHE A 406 -14.38 0.44 15.91
C PHE A 406 -15.06 -0.41 16.98
N LYS A 407 -15.50 0.25 18.05
CA LYS A 407 -16.40 -0.29 19.05
C LYS A 407 -17.63 0.60 19.19
N TYR A 408 -18.70 0.06 19.74
CA TYR A 408 -19.89 0.82 20.09
C TYR A 408 -19.85 1.24 21.55
N LEU A 409 -20.07 2.52 21.81
CA LEU A 409 -20.40 3.05 23.14
C LEU A 409 -21.90 3.26 23.18
N VAL A 410 -22.57 2.62 24.13
CA VAL A 410 -24.03 2.66 24.23
C VAL A 410 -24.41 3.21 25.60
N GLU A 411 -25.09 4.32 25.63
CA GLU A 411 -25.55 4.98 26.84
C GLU A 411 -27.07 4.89 26.95
N GLY A 412 -27.57 4.61 28.13
CA GLY A 412 -29.00 4.57 28.46
C GLY A 412 -29.22 5.05 29.89
N ASN A 413 -30.47 5.28 30.27
CA ASN A 413 -30.87 5.70 31.62
C ASN A 413 -31.78 4.60 32.25
N GLY A 414 -31.21 3.45 32.58
CA GLY A 414 -31.97 2.31 33.05
C GLY A 414 -32.85 1.64 31.97
N THR A 415 -32.51 1.87 30.70
CA THR A 415 -33.28 1.36 29.55
C THR A 415 -33.23 -0.16 29.49
N THR A 416 -34.38 -0.79 29.46
CA THR A 416 -34.54 -2.25 29.35
C THR A 416 -35.16 -2.63 28.00
N ARG A 417 -34.84 -3.81 27.53
CA ARG A 417 -35.49 -4.39 26.33
C ARG A 417 -36.75 -5.13 26.79
N ALA A 418 -37.90 -4.86 26.11
CA ALA A 418 -39.13 -5.60 26.32
C ALA A 418 -39.01 -7.06 25.86
#